data_46d49de22de24b85fe9f582d8a6e6074
#
_entry.id   46d49de22de24b85fe9f582d8a6e6074
#
_cell.length_a   1.000
_cell.length_b   1.000
_cell.length_c   1.000
_cell.angle_alpha   90.00
_cell.angle_beta   90.00
_cell.angle_gamma   90.00
#
_symmetry.space_group_name_H-M   'P 1'
#
loop_
_entity.id
_entity.type
_entity.pdbx_description
1 polymer ?
#
loop_
_entity_poly.entity_id
_entity_poly.type
_entity_poly.pdbx_seq_one_letter_code
_entity_poly.pdbx_strand_id
1 'polypeptide(L)'
;MKYKGMICDRCGVKVTHSRVRRKRMGHIELAAPIVHIWFFKAMPSRLGALLDMKTTSLEKVIYFQDYVVLDPKDTPFKKQQLLSEEECRAARDEYGETAFEAEMGAEAVRKLLLGLDLVELSKELRIELEQTGSKQKAKDLVNRLKIVEAIRDSENKPEWLVLDVIPVIPPDLRPLVMLDSGNFATSDLNDLYRRIINRNNRLKKLVDLNAPEVIIRNEKRMLQQSVDALFDNNRCKRPVLASSNRPLKSLTDMIKGKQGRFRENLLGKRVDYSARSVIVVGPRLRLHQCGLPKKIALELYQPFIIRRLKDLGHADTIKSAKKMLERKDAEVWDILEEVIHNHPVLLNRAPTLHRMGIQAFEPVLVEGNAIKLHPLVCKGFNADFDGDQMAVHLPLSIEAQVEAHTLMLATNNIFSPSNGAPIISPSQDVVMGCYYLTMSMAGRRGEGMVFRSFAEVEMAHSLGKVDTHAIIKVKL
;
A
#
# COMPACT_ATOMS: atom_id res chain seq x y z
N MET A 1 -26.49 19.69 -12.23
CA MET A 1 -26.18 20.59 -11.09
C MET A 1 -26.90 21.93 -11.28
N LYS A 2 -27.99 22.15 -10.52
CA LYS A 2 -28.86 23.34 -10.63
C LYS A 2 -28.17 24.67 -10.28
N TYR A 3 -27.15 24.62 -9.41
CA TYR A 3 -26.48 25.84 -8.89
C TYR A 3 -24.99 25.95 -9.28
N LYS A 4 -24.55 25.25 -10.33
CA LYS A 4 -23.15 25.29 -10.77
C LYS A 4 -22.78 26.69 -11.26
N GLY A 5 -21.76 27.28 -10.66
CA GLY A 5 -21.23 28.59 -11.05
C GLY A 5 -21.73 29.77 -10.22
N MET A 6 -22.74 29.59 -9.36
CA MET A 6 -23.19 30.63 -8.42
C MET A 6 -22.09 30.91 -7.39
N ILE A 7 -21.95 32.17 -7.04
CA ILE A 7 -21.04 32.64 -6.00
C ILE A 7 -21.85 32.87 -4.73
N CYS A 8 -21.36 32.40 -3.60
CA CYS A 8 -22.01 32.62 -2.31
C CYS A 8 -21.79 34.08 -1.86
N ASP A 9 -22.88 34.82 -1.61
CA ASP A 9 -22.82 36.25 -1.20
C ASP A 9 -22.14 36.45 0.15
N ARG A 10 -22.14 35.44 1.04
CA ARG A 10 -21.51 35.54 2.37
C ARG A 10 -20.00 35.23 2.36
N CYS A 11 -19.53 34.28 1.56
CA CYS A 11 -18.15 33.83 1.62
C CYS A 11 -17.39 33.90 0.27
N GLY A 12 -18.05 34.37 -0.80
CA GLY A 12 -17.45 34.50 -2.13
C GLY A 12 -17.08 33.19 -2.82
N VAL A 13 -17.42 32.02 -2.25
CA VAL A 13 -17.08 30.72 -2.80
C VAL A 13 -18.00 30.37 -3.96
N LYS A 14 -17.40 29.96 -5.09
CA LYS A 14 -18.12 29.52 -6.28
C LYS A 14 -18.57 28.07 -6.11
N VAL A 15 -19.88 27.81 -6.32
CA VAL A 15 -20.45 26.44 -6.27
C VAL A 15 -19.89 25.61 -7.42
N THR A 16 -19.17 24.56 -7.09
CA THR A 16 -18.53 23.63 -8.03
C THR A 16 -18.79 22.20 -7.61
N HIS A 17 -18.40 21.25 -8.46
CA HIS A 17 -18.51 19.82 -8.14
C HIS A 17 -17.55 19.46 -6.98
N SER A 18 -18.00 18.60 -6.03
CA SER A 18 -17.20 18.16 -4.87
C SER A 18 -15.83 17.55 -5.23
N ARG A 19 -15.73 16.93 -6.42
CA ARG A 19 -14.46 16.39 -6.93
C ARG A 19 -13.32 17.40 -7.04
N VAL A 20 -13.64 18.68 -7.10
CA VAL A 20 -12.63 19.76 -7.14
C VAL A 20 -11.75 19.74 -5.89
N ARG A 21 -12.29 19.36 -4.73
CA ARG A 21 -11.53 19.23 -3.48
C ARG A 21 -10.40 18.18 -3.52
N ARG A 22 -10.45 17.25 -4.47
CA ARG A 22 -9.38 16.26 -4.71
C ARG A 22 -8.37 16.72 -5.77
N LYS A 23 -8.70 17.71 -6.59
CA LYS A 23 -7.91 18.11 -7.76
C LYS A 23 -7.18 19.42 -7.58
N ARG A 24 -7.81 20.40 -6.91
CA ARG A 24 -7.21 21.74 -6.73
C ARG A 24 -6.09 21.69 -5.71
N MET A 25 -4.89 22.05 -6.16
CA MET A 25 -3.73 22.27 -5.30
C MET A 25 -3.63 23.75 -4.92
N GLY A 26 -3.08 24.02 -3.74
CA GLY A 26 -2.60 25.33 -3.35
C GLY A 26 -1.08 25.41 -3.47
N HIS A 27 -0.51 26.54 -3.08
CA HIS A 27 0.94 26.73 -2.99
C HIS A 27 1.29 27.66 -1.82
N ILE A 28 2.53 27.57 -1.37
CA ILE A 28 3.12 28.44 -0.37
C ILE A 28 4.38 29.06 -0.99
N GLU A 29 4.35 30.39 -1.18
CA GLU A 29 5.53 31.15 -1.61
C GLU A 29 6.45 31.32 -0.42
N LEU A 30 7.70 30.87 -0.56
CA LEU A 30 8.68 30.90 0.49
C LEU A 30 9.36 32.27 0.55
N ALA A 31 9.65 32.73 1.76
CA ALA A 31 10.40 33.98 1.99
C ALA A 31 11.91 33.82 1.70
N ALA A 32 12.42 32.59 1.66
CA ALA A 32 13.78 32.25 1.29
C ALA A 32 13.78 30.93 0.53
N PRO A 33 14.68 30.72 -0.45
CA PRO A 33 14.82 29.46 -1.16
C PRO A 33 15.23 28.34 -0.22
N ILE A 34 14.85 27.10 -0.55
CA ILE A 34 15.05 25.91 0.27
C ILE A 34 15.54 24.77 -0.60
N VAL A 35 16.54 24.01 -0.14
CA VAL A 35 17.04 22.82 -0.82
C VAL A 35 16.10 21.64 -0.61
N HIS A 36 15.77 20.94 -1.68
CA HIS A 36 14.89 19.78 -1.62
C HIS A 36 15.60 18.56 -1.03
N ILE A 37 15.12 18.07 0.13
CA ILE A 37 15.76 16.99 0.90
C ILE A 37 15.87 15.66 0.12
N TRP A 38 14.96 15.35 -0.81
CA TRP A 38 15.04 14.12 -1.60
C TRP A 38 16.29 14.06 -2.48
N PHE A 39 16.74 15.21 -3.00
CA PHE A 39 17.92 15.28 -3.86
C PHE A 39 19.20 15.50 -3.06
N PHE A 40 19.07 16.02 -1.85
CA PHE A 40 20.17 16.27 -0.95
C PHE A 40 20.56 15.04 -0.12
N LYS A 41 19.61 14.43 0.62
CA LYS A 41 19.87 13.32 1.56
C LYS A 41 19.63 11.92 0.97
N ALA A 42 19.31 11.79 -0.31
CA ALA A 42 19.32 10.47 -0.95
C ALA A 42 20.76 9.92 -1.02
N MET A 43 20.91 8.61 -0.94
CA MET A 43 22.20 7.96 -1.12
C MET A 43 22.18 7.15 -2.44
N PRO A 44 22.99 7.52 -3.43
CA PRO A 44 23.91 8.66 -3.49
C PRO A 44 23.19 10.02 -3.61
N SER A 45 23.78 11.09 -3.05
CA SER A 45 23.22 12.44 -3.14
C SER A 45 23.33 12.97 -4.57
N ARG A 46 22.17 13.30 -5.18
CA ARG A 46 22.16 13.88 -6.53
C ARG A 46 22.79 15.29 -6.53
N LEU A 47 22.47 16.08 -5.52
CA LEU A 47 23.04 17.41 -5.33
C LEU A 47 24.55 17.34 -5.10
N GLY A 48 25.01 16.39 -4.27
CA GLY A 48 26.44 16.16 -4.04
C GLY A 48 27.18 15.74 -5.31
N ALA A 49 26.57 14.89 -6.13
CA ALA A 49 27.16 14.47 -7.40
C ALA A 49 27.26 15.60 -8.43
N LEU A 50 26.27 16.50 -8.50
CA LEU A 50 26.32 17.68 -9.38
C LEU A 50 27.43 18.63 -8.98
N LEU A 51 27.50 19.00 -7.69
CA LEU A 51 28.43 19.99 -7.16
C LEU A 51 29.81 19.42 -6.82
N ASP A 52 30.03 18.11 -6.93
CA ASP A 52 31.25 17.43 -6.47
C ASP A 52 31.58 17.69 -5.00
N MET A 53 30.54 17.74 -4.18
CA MET A 53 30.69 18.03 -2.75
C MET A 53 30.19 16.84 -1.91
N LYS A 54 30.93 16.56 -0.82
CA LYS A 54 30.46 15.55 0.15
C LYS A 54 29.16 15.98 0.81
N THR A 55 28.27 15.03 1.06
CA THR A 55 26.96 15.29 1.70
C THR A 55 27.12 15.99 3.06
N THR A 56 28.17 15.65 3.82
CA THR A 56 28.48 16.29 5.11
C THR A 56 28.85 17.77 4.96
N SER A 57 29.57 18.11 3.90
CA SER A 57 29.95 19.50 3.57
C SER A 57 28.72 20.31 3.15
N LEU A 58 27.92 19.76 2.26
CA LEU A 58 26.63 20.36 1.87
C LEU A 58 25.69 20.56 3.06
N GLU A 59 25.66 19.61 4.00
CA GLU A 59 24.84 19.72 5.20
C GLU A 59 25.20 20.95 6.03
N LYS A 60 26.49 21.23 6.20
CA LYS A 60 26.97 22.40 6.94
C LYS A 60 26.55 23.72 6.26
N VAL A 61 26.63 23.79 4.93
CA VAL A 61 26.20 24.97 4.16
C VAL A 61 24.68 25.15 4.25
N ILE A 62 23.89 24.12 3.96
CA ILE A 62 22.43 24.19 3.88
C ILE A 62 21.81 24.57 5.24
N TYR A 63 22.36 24.07 6.35
CA TYR A 63 21.86 24.36 7.69
C TYR A 63 22.60 25.53 8.37
N PHE A 64 23.24 26.40 7.61
CA PHE A 64 23.84 27.65 8.07
C PHE A 64 24.89 27.45 9.18
N GLN A 65 25.77 26.45 9.03
CA GLN A 65 26.91 26.22 9.92
C GLN A 65 28.22 26.84 9.35
N ASP A 66 28.53 26.58 8.08
CA ASP A 66 29.72 27.02 7.40
C ASP A 66 29.36 27.82 6.13
N TYR A 67 30.21 28.76 5.76
CA TYR A 67 30.16 29.48 4.49
C TYR A 67 30.76 28.61 3.37
N VAL A 68 30.27 28.78 2.15
CA VAL A 68 30.89 28.25 0.93
C VAL A 68 31.38 29.39 0.05
N VAL A 69 32.61 29.29 -0.44
CA VAL A 69 33.20 30.25 -1.37
C VAL A 69 32.57 30.01 -2.75
N LEU A 70 31.89 31.03 -3.27
CA LEU A 70 31.26 31.03 -4.59
C LEU A 70 32.24 31.46 -5.67
N ASP A 71 32.88 32.58 -5.45
CA ASP A 71 33.94 33.14 -6.30
C ASP A 71 35.15 33.57 -5.45
N PRO A 72 36.31 32.93 -5.66
CA PRO A 72 37.51 33.26 -4.90
C PRO A 72 38.18 34.58 -5.35
N LYS A 73 37.87 35.10 -6.56
CA LYS A 73 38.55 36.27 -7.15
C LYS A 73 40.08 36.21 -6.96
N ASP A 74 40.68 37.27 -6.37
CA ASP A 74 42.14 37.40 -6.16
C ASP A 74 42.64 36.81 -4.83
N THR A 75 41.84 36.00 -4.15
CA THR A 75 42.16 35.36 -2.86
C THR A 75 42.72 33.94 -3.04
N PRO A 76 43.52 33.39 -2.10
CA PRO A 76 44.07 32.04 -2.19
C PRO A 76 43.05 30.92 -1.98
N PHE A 77 41.79 31.25 -1.80
CA PHE A 77 40.70 30.27 -1.59
C PHE A 77 40.39 29.53 -2.87
N LYS A 78 39.85 28.31 -2.71
CA LYS A 78 39.34 27.52 -3.83
C LYS A 78 37.82 27.68 -3.94
N LYS A 79 37.31 27.63 -5.16
CA LYS A 79 35.86 27.56 -5.39
C LYS A 79 35.29 26.35 -4.63
N GLN A 80 34.13 26.53 -3.97
CA GLN A 80 33.47 25.53 -3.11
C GLN A 80 34.20 25.18 -1.81
N GLN A 81 35.22 25.90 -1.42
CA GLN A 81 35.86 25.75 -0.13
C GLN A 81 34.90 26.16 0.99
N LEU A 82 34.87 25.38 2.07
CA LEU A 82 34.11 25.72 3.27
C LEU A 82 34.95 26.55 4.22
N LEU A 83 34.34 27.58 4.76
CA LEU A 83 34.93 28.45 5.79
C LEU A 83 33.98 28.49 6.99
N SER A 84 34.51 28.36 8.18
CA SER A 84 33.79 28.63 9.41
C SER A 84 33.44 30.11 9.52
N GLU A 85 32.52 30.50 10.41
CA GLU A 85 32.17 31.91 10.63
C GLU A 85 33.38 32.74 11.06
N GLU A 86 34.26 32.18 11.90
CA GLU A 86 35.49 32.82 12.37
C GLU A 86 36.48 32.99 11.22
N GLU A 87 36.75 31.96 10.43
CA GLU A 87 37.65 32.02 9.27
C GLU A 87 37.13 32.99 8.20
N CYS A 88 35.83 33.03 7.96
CA CYS A 88 35.22 33.94 6.99
C CYS A 88 35.35 35.40 7.46
N ARG A 89 35.21 35.68 8.77
CA ARG A 89 35.37 37.00 9.34
C ARG A 89 36.86 37.43 9.25
N ALA A 90 37.79 36.58 9.69
CA ALA A 90 39.23 36.85 9.59
C ALA A 90 39.67 37.09 8.13
N ALA A 91 39.13 36.30 7.18
CA ALA A 91 39.41 36.48 5.77
C ALA A 91 38.84 37.80 5.20
N ARG A 92 37.68 38.26 5.67
CA ARG A 92 37.12 39.57 5.29
C ARG A 92 37.92 40.73 5.89
N ASP A 93 38.43 40.58 7.10
CA ASP A 93 39.27 41.57 7.75
C ASP A 93 40.65 41.67 7.07
N GLU A 94 41.20 40.51 6.57
CA GLU A 94 42.54 40.47 5.92
C GLU A 94 42.48 40.92 4.45
N TYR A 95 41.51 40.45 3.66
CA TYR A 95 41.46 40.68 2.20
C TYR A 95 40.45 41.75 1.81
N GLY A 96 39.54 42.14 2.71
CA GLY A 96 38.44 43.08 2.46
C GLY A 96 37.11 42.39 2.13
N GLU A 97 35.99 43.10 2.39
CA GLU A 97 34.64 42.53 2.26
C GLU A 97 34.27 42.12 0.82
N THR A 98 34.87 42.75 -0.21
CA THR A 98 34.58 42.53 -1.64
C THR A 98 35.58 41.62 -2.35
N ALA A 99 36.65 41.18 -1.65
CA ALA A 99 37.74 40.40 -2.21
C ALA A 99 37.35 38.99 -2.63
N PHE A 100 36.33 38.42 -2.03
CA PHE A 100 35.77 37.12 -2.39
C PHE A 100 34.25 37.10 -2.08
N GLU A 101 33.54 36.19 -2.74
CA GLU A 101 32.12 35.99 -2.48
C GLU A 101 31.91 34.67 -1.74
N ALA A 102 31.40 34.72 -0.51
CA ALA A 102 31.04 33.54 0.29
C ALA A 102 29.66 33.70 0.91
N GLU A 103 28.83 32.71 0.77
CA GLU A 103 27.46 32.70 1.28
C GLU A 103 27.11 31.40 1.99
N MET A 104 25.97 31.38 2.68
CA MET A 104 25.39 30.21 3.35
C MET A 104 23.99 29.85 2.83
N GLY A 105 23.57 28.63 3.12
CA GLY A 105 22.20 28.20 2.91
C GLY A 105 21.86 27.83 1.47
N ALA A 106 20.56 27.76 1.19
CA ALA A 106 20.06 27.37 -0.12
C ALA A 106 20.36 28.40 -1.22
N GLU A 107 20.53 29.68 -0.86
CA GLU A 107 20.89 30.75 -1.79
C GLU A 107 22.27 30.49 -2.40
N ALA A 108 23.25 30.14 -1.57
CA ALA A 108 24.56 29.75 -2.01
C ALA A 108 24.56 28.53 -2.92
N VAL A 109 23.83 27.49 -2.53
CA VAL A 109 23.66 26.28 -3.34
C VAL A 109 23.04 26.60 -4.70
N ARG A 110 22.04 27.47 -4.75
CA ARG A 110 21.40 27.91 -6.00
C ARG A 110 22.37 28.62 -6.93
N LYS A 111 23.19 29.53 -6.40
CA LYS A 111 24.21 30.23 -7.19
C LYS A 111 25.25 29.26 -7.77
N LEU A 112 25.69 28.27 -6.97
CA LEU A 112 26.58 27.21 -7.45
C LEU A 112 25.94 26.38 -8.58
N LEU A 113 24.67 26.05 -8.47
CA LEU A 113 23.93 25.29 -9.50
C LEU A 113 23.71 26.09 -10.79
N LEU A 114 23.44 27.40 -10.68
CA LEU A 114 23.31 28.30 -11.82
C LEU A 114 24.60 28.44 -12.61
N GLY A 115 25.74 28.35 -11.93
CA GLY A 115 27.07 28.42 -12.54
C GLY A 115 27.56 27.11 -13.17
N LEU A 116 26.72 26.06 -13.25
CA LEU A 116 27.07 24.77 -13.85
C LEU A 116 26.63 24.68 -15.30
N ASP A 117 27.56 24.44 -16.22
CA ASP A 117 27.25 24.00 -17.59
C ASP A 117 27.28 22.47 -17.63
N LEU A 118 26.09 21.84 -17.78
CA LEU A 118 25.94 20.39 -17.83
C LEU A 118 26.60 19.76 -19.06
N VAL A 119 26.70 20.51 -20.17
CA VAL A 119 27.29 20.00 -21.42
C VAL A 119 28.82 19.93 -21.29
N GLU A 120 29.44 20.99 -20.77
CA GLU A 120 30.88 21.01 -20.50
C GLU A 120 31.26 20.00 -19.43
N LEU A 121 30.54 19.98 -18.32
CA LEU A 121 30.77 19.03 -17.22
C LEU A 121 30.66 17.57 -17.70
N SER A 122 29.72 17.24 -18.57
CA SER A 122 29.63 15.89 -19.15
C SER A 122 30.84 15.51 -19.98
N LYS A 123 31.40 16.46 -20.76
CA LYS A 123 32.60 16.23 -21.55
C LYS A 123 33.85 16.06 -20.67
N GLU A 124 34.00 16.90 -19.67
CA GLU A 124 35.12 16.83 -18.71
C GLU A 124 35.12 15.47 -17.98
N LEU A 125 33.97 15.04 -17.47
CA LEU A 125 33.83 13.77 -16.77
C LEU A 125 34.12 12.55 -17.67
N ARG A 126 33.82 12.62 -18.96
CA ARG A 126 34.16 11.55 -19.91
C ARG A 126 35.65 11.47 -20.16
N ILE A 127 36.34 12.63 -20.33
CA ILE A 127 37.78 12.70 -20.48
C ILE A 127 38.47 12.18 -19.23
N GLU A 128 38.03 12.59 -18.04
CA GLU A 128 38.58 12.13 -16.77
C GLU A 128 38.40 10.62 -16.58
N LEU A 129 37.26 10.06 -17.01
CA LEU A 129 36.97 8.62 -17.00
C LEU A 129 37.96 7.84 -17.85
N GLU A 130 38.30 8.34 -19.06
CA GLU A 130 39.26 7.70 -19.96
C GLU A 130 40.71 7.74 -19.37
N GLN A 131 41.05 8.78 -18.65
CA GLN A 131 42.37 8.97 -18.04
C GLN A 131 42.54 8.21 -16.72
N THR A 132 41.46 7.76 -16.10
CA THR A 132 41.48 7.19 -14.75
C THR A 132 41.83 5.68 -14.79
N GLY A 133 42.96 5.30 -14.21
CA GLY A 133 43.34 3.89 -14.02
C GLY A 133 42.75 3.20 -12.77
N SER A 134 42.12 3.95 -11.86
CA SER A 134 41.53 3.41 -10.61
C SER A 134 40.09 2.96 -10.79
N LYS A 135 39.79 1.66 -10.56
CA LYS A 135 38.45 1.09 -10.66
C LYS A 135 37.43 1.80 -9.75
N GLN A 136 37.82 2.24 -8.56
CA GLN A 136 36.92 2.91 -7.64
C GLN A 136 36.56 4.32 -8.14
N LYS A 137 37.57 5.12 -8.54
CA LYS A 137 37.32 6.45 -9.13
C LYS A 137 36.46 6.34 -10.40
N ALA A 138 36.74 5.38 -11.27
CA ALA A 138 35.95 5.17 -12.48
C ALA A 138 34.48 4.89 -12.15
N LYS A 139 34.19 4.08 -11.12
CA LYS A 139 32.83 3.82 -10.66
C LYS A 139 32.12 5.08 -10.16
N ASP A 140 32.80 5.90 -9.40
CA ASP A 140 32.26 7.16 -8.86
C ASP A 140 32.00 8.17 -9.97
N LEU A 141 32.92 8.30 -10.95
CA LEU A 141 32.75 9.13 -12.14
C LEU A 141 31.57 8.66 -13.02
N VAL A 142 31.41 7.36 -13.22
CA VAL A 142 30.26 6.80 -13.96
C VAL A 142 28.95 7.12 -13.27
N ASN A 143 28.89 7.01 -11.94
CA ASN A 143 27.68 7.34 -11.17
C ASN A 143 27.35 8.84 -11.26
N ARG A 144 28.37 9.70 -11.21
CA ARG A 144 28.21 11.15 -11.37
C ARG A 144 27.76 11.51 -12.78
N LEU A 145 28.41 10.94 -13.81
CA LEU A 145 28.07 11.13 -15.21
C LEU A 145 26.61 10.75 -15.51
N LYS A 146 26.14 9.61 -15.00
CA LYS A 146 24.73 9.19 -15.15
C LYS A 146 23.74 10.24 -14.61
N ILE A 147 24.05 10.89 -13.50
CA ILE A 147 23.18 11.92 -12.93
C ILE A 147 23.20 13.20 -13.76
N VAL A 148 24.38 13.63 -14.20
CA VAL A 148 24.57 14.83 -15.02
C VAL A 148 23.87 14.67 -16.38
N GLU A 149 24.06 13.53 -17.05
CA GLU A 149 23.44 13.25 -18.33
C GLU A 149 21.92 13.08 -18.22
N ALA A 150 21.43 12.44 -17.16
CA ALA A 150 19.99 12.31 -16.94
C ALA A 150 19.29 13.66 -16.76
N ILE A 151 19.94 14.64 -16.12
CA ILE A 151 19.39 16.00 -15.95
C ILE A 151 19.48 16.76 -17.27
N ARG A 152 20.61 16.67 -17.99
CA ARG A 152 20.80 17.30 -19.31
C ARG A 152 19.78 16.78 -20.34
N ASP A 153 19.64 15.46 -20.45
CA ASP A 153 18.79 14.81 -21.46
C ASP A 153 17.30 14.98 -21.16
N SER A 154 16.92 15.20 -19.91
CA SER A 154 15.54 15.51 -19.51
C SER A 154 15.18 16.99 -19.59
N GLU A 155 16.11 17.84 -20.08
CA GLU A 155 15.95 19.31 -20.16
C GLU A 155 15.61 19.99 -18.84
N ASN A 156 15.87 19.31 -17.71
CA ASN A 156 15.68 19.88 -16.38
C ASN A 156 16.85 20.80 -16.03
N LYS A 157 16.53 21.89 -15.35
CA LYS A 157 17.55 22.83 -14.87
C LYS A 157 18.05 22.40 -13.48
N PRO A 158 19.38 22.41 -13.24
CA PRO A 158 19.95 22.06 -11.92
C PRO A 158 19.41 22.91 -10.78
N GLU A 159 19.15 24.19 -11.02
CA GLU A 159 18.61 25.14 -10.06
C GLU A 159 17.22 24.76 -9.50
N TRP A 160 16.45 23.90 -10.21
CA TRP A 160 15.16 23.43 -9.74
C TRP A 160 15.24 22.45 -8.56
N LEU A 161 16.43 22.03 -8.18
CA LEU A 161 16.66 21.28 -6.93
C LEU A 161 16.51 22.16 -5.68
N VAL A 162 16.45 23.48 -5.89
CA VAL A 162 16.12 24.49 -4.87
C VAL A 162 14.72 25.00 -5.11
N LEU A 163 13.91 25.01 -4.08
CA LEU A 163 12.50 25.37 -4.13
C LEU A 163 12.26 26.80 -3.67
N ASP A 164 11.50 27.57 -4.42
CA ASP A 164 10.96 28.88 -4.04
C ASP A 164 9.47 28.78 -3.64
N VAL A 165 8.80 27.76 -4.13
CA VAL A 165 7.36 27.54 -3.89
C VAL A 165 7.13 26.08 -3.50
N ILE A 166 6.30 25.86 -2.48
CA ILE A 166 5.89 24.52 -2.04
C ILE A 166 4.48 24.25 -2.50
N PRO A 167 4.20 23.14 -3.20
CA PRO A 167 2.86 22.72 -3.53
C PRO A 167 2.11 22.23 -2.29
N VAL A 168 0.84 22.63 -2.15
CA VAL A 168 -0.07 22.16 -1.10
C VAL A 168 -1.05 21.18 -1.71
N ILE A 169 -1.05 19.95 -1.24
CA ILE A 169 -1.94 18.90 -1.74
C ILE A 169 -3.42 19.25 -1.48
N PRO A 170 -4.34 18.75 -2.30
CA PRO A 170 -5.77 19.03 -2.17
C PRO A 170 -6.34 18.69 -0.78
N PRO A 171 -7.38 19.41 -0.31
CA PRO A 171 -7.94 19.21 1.02
C PRO A 171 -8.44 17.79 1.33
N ASP A 172 -9.03 17.11 0.34
CA ASP A 172 -9.53 15.74 0.52
C ASP A 172 -8.42 14.69 0.69
N LEU A 173 -7.18 15.01 0.29
CA LEU A 173 -6.00 14.16 0.51
C LEU A 173 -5.35 14.37 1.88
N ARG A 174 -5.75 15.42 2.61
CA ARG A 174 -5.34 15.74 3.99
C ARG A 174 -6.55 16.10 4.86
N PRO A 175 -7.51 15.19 5.04
CA PRO A 175 -8.81 15.51 5.60
C PRO A 175 -8.72 16.01 7.04
N LEU A 176 -9.65 16.90 7.37
CA LEU A 176 -9.97 17.35 8.72
C LEU A 176 -11.41 16.92 9.01
N VAL A 177 -11.59 16.01 9.96
CA VAL A 177 -12.90 15.42 10.29
C VAL A 177 -13.25 15.74 11.73
N MET A 178 -14.44 16.26 11.96
CA MET A 178 -14.97 16.45 13.30
C MET A 178 -15.48 15.10 13.85
N LEU A 179 -15.05 14.76 15.04
CA LEU A 179 -15.51 13.57 15.77
C LEU A 179 -16.80 13.92 16.54
N ASP A 180 -17.56 12.90 16.92
CA ASP A 180 -18.79 13.06 17.70
C ASP A 180 -18.56 13.75 19.06
N SER A 181 -17.35 13.66 19.60
CA SER A 181 -16.89 14.36 20.81
C SER A 181 -16.65 15.88 20.63
N GLY A 182 -16.85 16.43 19.42
CA GLY A 182 -16.53 17.82 19.08
C GLY A 182 -15.05 18.10 18.80
N ASN A 183 -14.17 17.13 18.98
CA ASN A 183 -12.74 17.20 18.63
C ASN A 183 -12.53 16.96 17.14
N PHE A 184 -11.43 17.49 16.60
CA PHE A 184 -11.05 17.27 15.21
C PHE A 184 -9.98 16.20 15.07
N ALA A 185 -10.23 15.21 14.22
CA ALA A 185 -9.20 14.32 13.70
C ALA A 185 -8.61 14.93 12.43
N THR A 186 -7.30 15.10 12.39
CA THR A 186 -6.61 15.73 11.27
C THR A 186 -5.46 14.86 10.77
N SER A 187 -5.16 15.00 9.48
CA SER A 187 -3.95 14.41 8.90
C SER A 187 -2.70 15.10 9.46
N ASP A 188 -1.63 14.34 9.71
CA ASP A 188 -0.34 14.86 10.15
C ASP A 188 0.23 15.94 9.19
N LEU A 189 -0.11 15.86 7.90
CA LEU A 189 0.30 16.85 6.90
C LEU A 189 -0.21 18.25 7.20
N ASN A 190 -1.41 18.40 7.78
CA ASN A 190 -1.95 19.71 8.14
C ASN A 190 -1.07 20.39 9.21
N ASP A 191 -0.55 19.63 10.17
CA ASP A 191 0.35 20.17 11.18
C ASP A 191 1.70 20.57 10.58
N LEU A 192 2.23 19.78 9.64
CA LEU A 192 3.47 20.09 8.94
C LEU A 192 3.31 21.35 8.08
N TYR A 193 2.23 21.49 7.31
CA TYR A 193 1.95 22.71 6.56
C TYR A 193 1.78 23.93 7.47
N ARG A 194 1.05 23.80 8.58
CA ARG A 194 0.87 24.88 9.55
C ARG A 194 2.21 25.36 10.12
N ARG A 195 3.14 24.43 10.43
CA ARG A 195 4.48 24.80 10.90
C ARG A 195 5.26 25.58 9.84
N ILE A 196 5.20 25.15 8.57
CA ILE A 196 5.85 25.87 7.46
C ILE A 196 5.26 27.26 7.31
N ILE A 197 3.95 27.43 7.28
CA ILE A 197 3.28 28.73 7.12
C ILE A 197 3.66 29.67 8.28
N ASN A 198 3.65 29.18 9.52
CA ASN A 198 4.02 29.98 10.69
C ASN A 198 5.48 30.45 10.62
N ARG A 199 6.41 29.56 10.25
CA ARG A 199 7.83 29.91 10.10
C ARG A 199 8.04 30.87 8.93
N ASN A 200 7.41 30.63 7.81
CA ASN A 200 7.49 31.49 6.64
C ASN A 200 6.99 32.92 6.93
N ASN A 201 5.81 33.04 7.59
CA ASN A 201 5.26 34.32 7.96
C ASN A 201 6.13 35.06 8.98
N ARG A 202 6.75 34.32 9.92
CA ARG A 202 7.68 34.89 10.88
C ARG A 202 8.94 35.39 10.19
N LEU A 203 9.51 34.62 9.26
CA LEU A 203 10.67 35.03 8.48
C LEU A 203 10.38 36.29 7.65
N LYS A 204 9.22 36.36 6.96
CA LYS A 204 8.80 37.57 6.23
C LYS A 204 8.80 38.80 7.13
N LYS A 205 8.18 38.71 8.30
CA LYS A 205 8.13 39.82 9.26
C LYS A 205 9.53 40.23 9.75
N LEU A 206 10.44 39.26 10.00
CA LEU A 206 11.80 39.57 10.44
C LEU A 206 12.62 40.27 9.35
N VAL A 207 12.42 39.87 8.10
CA VAL A 207 13.06 40.53 6.94
C VAL A 207 12.52 41.95 6.77
N ASP A 208 11.19 42.14 6.85
CA ASP A 208 10.54 43.47 6.74
C ASP A 208 10.97 44.43 7.85
N LEU A 209 11.26 43.90 9.05
CA LEU A 209 11.75 44.66 10.20
C LEU A 209 13.26 44.89 10.22
N ASN A 210 14.00 44.41 9.20
CA ASN A 210 15.47 44.45 9.13
C ASN A 210 16.11 43.93 10.42
N ALA A 211 15.66 42.78 10.93
CA ALA A 211 16.20 42.15 12.13
C ALA A 211 17.67 41.75 11.96
N PRO A 212 18.45 41.59 13.06
CA PRO A 212 19.82 41.14 13.00
C PRO A 212 20.00 39.86 12.17
N GLU A 213 21.05 39.82 11.37
CA GLU A 213 21.30 38.71 10.42
C GLU A 213 21.32 37.32 11.09
N VAL A 214 21.87 37.24 12.31
CA VAL A 214 21.91 35.99 13.09
C VAL A 214 20.52 35.43 13.34
N ILE A 215 19.51 36.29 13.59
CA ILE A 215 18.12 35.90 13.83
C ILE A 215 17.48 35.46 12.52
N ILE A 216 17.74 36.19 11.43
CA ILE A 216 17.24 35.86 10.09
C ILE A 216 17.80 34.48 9.64
N ARG A 217 19.11 34.26 9.79
CA ARG A 217 19.75 32.98 9.47
C ARG A 217 19.17 31.82 10.26
N ASN A 218 18.93 32.00 11.56
CA ASN A 218 18.32 30.95 12.39
C ASN A 218 16.88 30.62 11.96
N GLU A 219 16.09 31.62 11.59
CA GLU A 219 14.72 31.39 11.11
C GLU A 219 14.71 30.75 9.69
N LYS A 220 15.64 31.15 8.79
CA LYS A 220 15.87 30.45 7.50
C LYS A 220 16.21 28.98 7.72
N ARG A 221 17.10 28.66 8.67
CA ARG A 221 17.42 27.28 9.04
C ARG A 221 16.22 26.51 9.57
N MET A 222 15.40 27.13 10.43
CA MET A 222 14.19 26.50 10.96
C MET A 222 13.14 26.28 9.87
N LEU A 223 13.03 27.18 8.88
CA LEU A 223 12.16 27.04 7.74
C LEU A 223 12.62 25.85 6.87
N GLN A 224 13.92 25.75 6.56
CA GLN A 224 14.51 24.61 5.86
C GLN A 224 14.15 23.29 6.58
N GLN A 225 14.35 23.20 7.90
CA GLN A 225 14.01 22.00 8.68
C GLN A 225 12.52 21.66 8.66
N SER A 226 11.64 22.66 8.65
CA SER A 226 10.20 22.43 8.60
C SER A 226 9.75 21.87 7.26
N VAL A 227 10.38 22.31 6.17
CA VAL A 227 10.10 21.80 4.82
C VAL A 227 10.73 20.40 4.65
N ASP A 228 11.91 20.17 5.17
CA ASP A 228 12.53 18.84 5.19
C ASP A 228 11.62 17.82 5.88
N ALA A 229 11.02 18.19 7.01
CA ALA A 229 10.07 17.33 7.72
C ALA A 229 8.78 17.06 6.93
N LEU A 230 8.30 18.01 6.13
CA LEU A 230 7.14 17.80 5.25
C LEU A 230 7.43 16.73 4.18
N PHE A 231 8.61 16.82 3.54
CA PHE A 231 8.98 15.87 2.49
C PHE A 231 9.42 14.52 3.03
N ASP A 232 10.30 14.47 4.04
CA ASP A 232 10.79 13.23 4.64
C ASP A 232 11.23 13.44 6.10
N ASN A 233 10.29 13.30 7.02
CA ASN A 233 10.52 13.50 8.44
C ASN A 233 11.53 12.50 9.04
N ASN A 234 11.62 11.29 8.49
CA ASN A 234 12.50 10.24 8.99
C ASN A 234 13.98 10.48 8.65
N ARG A 235 14.28 11.33 7.66
CA ARG A 235 15.66 11.73 7.30
C ARG A 235 16.16 12.94 8.09
N CYS A 236 15.29 13.61 8.83
CA CYS A 236 15.69 14.73 9.67
C CYS A 236 16.50 14.23 10.87
N LYS A 237 17.56 14.94 11.26
CA LYS A 237 18.33 14.61 12.49
C LYS A 237 17.45 14.57 13.74
N ARG A 238 16.46 15.46 13.81
CA ARG A 238 15.44 15.51 14.87
C ARG A 238 14.08 15.50 14.21
N PRO A 239 13.42 14.33 14.12
CA PRO A 239 12.09 14.24 13.55
C PRO A 239 11.08 15.10 14.34
N VAL A 240 10.13 15.67 13.62
CA VAL A 240 9.02 16.40 14.24
C VAL A 240 8.05 15.38 14.84
N LEU A 241 7.74 15.56 16.11
CA LEU A 241 6.89 14.64 16.88
C LEU A 241 5.50 15.24 17.08
N ALA A 242 4.51 14.35 17.18
CA ALA A 242 3.17 14.65 17.67
C ALA A 242 3.18 14.77 19.21
N SER A 243 2.08 15.21 19.82
CA SER A 243 1.90 15.25 21.28
C SER A 243 2.10 13.90 21.96
N SER A 244 1.86 12.81 21.24
CA SER A 244 2.07 11.42 21.69
C SER A 244 3.51 10.90 21.51
N ASN A 245 4.49 11.76 21.26
CA ASN A 245 5.89 11.40 20.96
C ASN A 245 6.07 10.52 19.71
N ARG A 246 5.06 10.37 18.89
CA ARG A 246 5.11 9.68 17.60
C ARG A 246 5.65 10.64 16.53
N PRO A 247 6.58 10.21 15.64
CA PRO A 247 6.97 11.05 14.51
C PRO A 247 5.77 11.30 13.58
N LEU A 248 5.63 12.53 13.11
CA LEU A 248 4.59 12.90 12.17
C LEU A 248 4.85 12.24 10.81
N LYS A 249 3.78 11.77 10.17
CA LYS A 249 3.81 11.10 8.88
C LYS A 249 4.01 12.13 7.75
N SER A 250 5.15 12.02 7.05
CA SER A 250 5.53 12.91 5.95
C SER A 250 4.96 12.48 4.60
N LEU A 251 5.18 13.27 3.54
CA LEU A 251 4.79 12.92 2.16
C LEU A 251 5.48 11.63 1.69
N THR A 252 6.75 11.43 2.04
CA THR A 252 7.49 10.19 1.74
C THR A 252 6.81 8.98 2.38
N ASP A 253 6.38 9.09 3.64
CA ASP A 253 5.71 7.99 4.36
C ASP A 253 4.33 7.66 3.78
N MET A 254 3.69 8.62 3.13
CA MET A 254 2.43 8.37 2.41
C MET A 254 2.61 7.55 1.13
N ILE A 255 3.80 7.53 0.57
CA ILE A 255 4.14 6.83 -0.68
C ILE A 255 4.82 5.49 -0.39
N LYS A 256 5.79 5.49 0.53
CA LYS A 256 6.65 4.35 0.88
C LYS A 256 6.02 3.40 1.90
N GLY A 257 6.55 2.20 1.96
CA GLY A 257 6.27 1.22 2.99
C GLY A 257 4.96 0.44 2.79
N LYS A 258 4.61 -0.38 3.79
CA LYS A 258 3.45 -1.28 3.76
C LYS A 258 2.12 -0.52 3.71
N GLN A 259 2.04 0.63 4.39
CA GLN A 259 0.87 1.50 4.47
C GLN A 259 0.94 2.68 3.48
N GLY A 260 1.93 2.67 2.58
CA GLY A 260 2.05 3.67 1.54
C GLY A 260 1.07 3.47 0.40
N ARG A 261 0.92 4.51 -0.42
CA ARG A 261 -0.04 4.55 -1.52
C ARG A 261 0.15 3.41 -2.52
N PHE A 262 1.38 3.04 -2.82
CA PHE A 262 1.65 1.94 -3.76
C PHE A 262 1.17 0.59 -3.23
N ARG A 263 1.57 0.20 -2.04
CA ARG A 263 1.28 -1.14 -1.52
C ARG A 263 -0.14 -1.31 -0.98
N GLU A 264 -0.72 -0.27 -0.39
CA GLU A 264 -2.03 -0.36 0.24
C GLU A 264 -3.20 -0.04 -0.70
N ASN A 265 -3.01 0.88 -1.66
CA ASN A 265 -4.12 1.41 -2.46
C ASN A 265 -4.00 1.14 -3.97
N LEU A 266 -2.79 0.87 -4.51
CA LEU A 266 -2.57 0.67 -5.94
C LEU A 266 -2.31 -0.79 -6.30
N LEU A 267 -1.40 -1.48 -5.61
CA LEU A 267 -1.11 -2.90 -5.85
C LEU A 267 -2.21 -3.82 -5.33
N GLY A 268 -2.98 -3.38 -4.37
CA GLY A 268 -4.14 -4.07 -3.84
C GLY A 268 -5.19 -3.07 -3.39
N LYS A 269 -6.47 -3.37 -3.63
CA LYS A 269 -7.60 -2.54 -3.24
C LYS A 269 -8.62 -3.38 -2.48
N ARG A 270 -9.41 -2.73 -1.62
CA ARG A 270 -10.62 -3.34 -1.08
C ARG A 270 -11.62 -3.51 -2.22
N VAL A 271 -12.22 -4.67 -2.32
CA VAL A 271 -13.19 -5.00 -3.38
C VAL A 271 -14.57 -5.22 -2.80
N ASP A 272 -15.59 -4.81 -3.56
CA ASP A 272 -16.98 -5.09 -3.27
C ASP A 272 -17.32 -6.54 -3.60
N TYR A 273 -18.50 -6.99 -3.25
CA TYR A 273 -18.98 -8.37 -3.44
C TYR A 273 -18.05 -9.40 -2.81
N SER A 274 -17.60 -9.11 -1.60
CA SER A 274 -16.78 -9.98 -0.78
C SER A 274 -17.32 -10.05 0.64
N ALA A 275 -17.11 -11.19 1.27
CA ALA A 275 -17.51 -11.42 2.66
C ALA A 275 -16.42 -12.22 3.37
N ARG A 276 -16.50 -12.31 4.68
CA ARG A 276 -15.59 -13.11 5.51
C ARG A 276 -16.39 -13.81 6.60
N SER A 277 -16.12 -15.10 6.81
CA SER A 277 -16.75 -15.87 7.90
C SER A 277 -15.83 -16.98 8.37
N VAL A 278 -16.17 -17.54 9.52
CA VAL A 278 -15.52 -18.73 10.09
C VAL A 278 -15.84 -19.94 9.22
N ILE A 279 -14.90 -20.87 9.10
CA ILE A 279 -15.06 -22.12 8.39
C ILE A 279 -15.37 -23.27 9.36
N VAL A 280 -16.21 -24.20 8.89
CA VAL A 280 -16.50 -25.45 9.59
C VAL A 280 -16.45 -26.61 8.60
N VAL A 281 -16.26 -27.80 9.11
CA VAL A 281 -16.19 -29.01 8.28
C VAL A 281 -17.53 -29.31 7.60
N GLY A 282 -17.46 -29.64 6.31
CA GLY A 282 -18.64 -30.08 5.51
C GLY A 282 -18.39 -31.43 4.86
N PRO A 283 -18.42 -32.55 5.59
CA PRO A 283 -18.05 -33.88 5.05
C PRO A 283 -18.98 -34.41 3.99
N ARG A 284 -20.23 -33.89 3.93
CA ARG A 284 -21.24 -34.30 2.94
C ARG A 284 -21.16 -33.53 1.63
N LEU A 285 -20.34 -32.48 1.57
CA LEU A 285 -20.15 -31.70 0.36
C LEU A 285 -19.32 -32.50 -0.66
N ARG A 286 -19.58 -32.27 -1.95
CA ARG A 286 -18.70 -32.75 -3.00
C ARG A 286 -17.43 -31.89 -3.05
N LEU A 287 -16.36 -32.39 -3.69
CA LEU A 287 -15.05 -31.74 -3.73
C LEU A 287 -15.10 -30.32 -4.35
N HIS A 288 -15.99 -30.10 -5.32
CA HIS A 288 -16.18 -28.82 -5.98
C HIS A 288 -17.20 -27.91 -5.28
N GLN A 289 -17.81 -28.35 -4.18
CA GLN A 289 -18.86 -27.62 -3.48
C GLN A 289 -18.36 -26.98 -2.19
N CYS A 290 -18.92 -25.81 -1.86
CA CYS A 290 -18.79 -25.18 -0.56
C CYS A 290 -20.16 -24.82 0.00
N GLY A 291 -20.31 -24.90 1.33
CA GLY A 291 -21.53 -24.44 1.99
C GLY A 291 -21.45 -22.94 2.26
N LEU A 292 -22.29 -22.14 1.62
CA LEU A 292 -22.36 -20.70 1.81
C LEU A 292 -23.56 -20.33 2.66
N PRO A 293 -23.41 -19.57 3.76
CA PRO A 293 -24.52 -19.07 4.56
C PRO A 293 -25.51 -18.26 3.73
N LYS A 294 -26.81 -18.55 3.87
CA LYS A 294 -27.87 -17.88 3.13
C LYS A 294 -27.81 -16.35 3.23
N LYS A 295 -27.49 -15.83 4.42
CA LYS A 295 -27.38 -14.38 4.65
C LYS A 295 -26.25 -13.75 3.83
N ILE A 296 -25.11 -14.41 3.76
CA ILE A 296 -23.95 -13.96 2.97
C ILE A 296 -24.27 -14.06 1.49
N ALA A 297 -24.88 -15.16 1.05
CA ALA A 297 -25.28 -15.35 -0.33
C ALA A 297 -26.23 -14.25 -0.81
N LEU A 298 -27.24 -13.88 -0.02
CA LEU A 298 -28.18 -12.82 -0.34
C LEU A 298 -27.49 -11.47 -0.61
N GLU A 299 -26.52 -11.11 0.20
CA GLU A 299 -25.75 -9.86 0.02
C GLU A 299 -24.80 -9.90 -1.19
N LEU A 300 -24.11 -11.01 -1.39
CA LEU A 300 -23.16 -11.16 -2.48
C LEU A 300 -23.84 -11.17 -3.86
N TYR A 301 -24.94 -11.94 -3.98
CA TYR A 301 -25.66 -12.10 -5.25
C TYR A 301 -26.72 -11.03 -5.51
N GLN A 302 -26.80 -9.99 -4.66
CA GLN A 302 -27.79 -8.92 -4.75
C GLN A 302 -28.02 -8.37 -6.18
N PRO A 303 -27.03 -8.01 -6.98
CA PRO A 303 -27.27 -7.45 -8.31
C PRO A 303 -27.90 -8.46 -9.28
N PHE A 304 -27.55 -9.73 -9.14
CA PHE A 304 -28.10 -10.81 -9.97
C PHE A 304 -29.55 -11.12 -9.60
N ILE A 305 -29.87 -11.14 -8.31
CA ILE A 305 -31.20 -11.31 -7.81
C ILE A 305 -32.14 -10.16 -8.27
N ILE A 306 -31.66 -8.91 -8.16
CA ILE A 306 -32.42 -7.73 -8.62
C ILE A 306 -32.69 -7.82 -10.13
N ARG A 307 -31.71 -8.23 -10.91
CA ARG A 307 -31.87 -8.43 -12.34
C ARG A 307 -32.95 -9.49 -12.61
N ARG A 308 -32.83 -10.64 -11.96
CA ARG A 308 -33.79 -11.78 -12.17
C ARG A 308 -35.20 -11.44 -11.71
N LEU A 309 -35.39 -10.75 -10.58
CA LEU A 309 -36.65 -10.22 -10.11
C LEU A 309 -37.32 -9.31 -11.14
N LYS A 310 -36.59 -8.51 -11.85
CA LYS A 310 -37.09 -7.66 -12.94
C LYS A 310 -37.45 -8.48 -14.18
N ASP A 311 -36.59 -9.41 -14.57
CA ASP A 311 -36.82 -10.26 -15.75
C ASP A 311 -38.06 -11.16 -15.60
N LEU A 312 -38.34 -11.62 -14.38
CA LEU A 312 -39.53 -12.39 -14.03
C LEU A 312 -40.79 -11.54 -13.78
N GLY A 313 -40.68 -10.21 -13.77
CA GLY A 313 -41.81 -9.31 -13.57
C GLY A 313 -42.29 -9.17 -12.12
N HIS A 314 -41.56 -9.70 -11.12
CA HIS A 314 -41.88 -9.53 -9.70
C HIS A 314 -41.63 -8.09 -9.20
N ALA A 315 -40.79 -7.34 -9.87
CA ALA A 315 -40.49 -5.95 -9.54
C ALA A 315 -40.30 -5.07 -10.80
N ASP A 316 -41.10 -4.02 -10.91
CA ASP A 316 -41.01 -3.07 -12.03
C ASP A 316 -39.78 -2.17 -11.95
N THR A 317 -39.37 -1.82 -10.74
CA THR A 317 -38.25 -0.89 -10.50
C THR A 317 -37.15 -1.48 -9.59
N ILE A 318 -35.94 -1.01 -9.76
CA ILE A 318 -34.80 -1.38 -8.88
C ILE A 318 -35.13 -1.08 -7.42
N LYS A 319 -35.86 0.01 -7.15
CA LYS A 319 -36.29 0.40 -5.80
C LYS A 319 -37.24 -0.58 -5.17
N SER A 320 -38.18 -1.12 -5.97
CA SER A 320 -39.10 -2.17 -5.53
C SER A 320 -38.38 -3.48 -5.24
N ALA A 321 -37.49 -3.90 -6.15
CA ALA A 321 -36.67 -5.10 -5.96
C ALA A 321 -35.82 -5.04 -4.70
N LYS A 322 -35.18 -3.87 -4.41
CA LYS A 322 -34.42 -3.67 -3.16
C LYS A 322 -35.28 -3.80 -1.91
N LYS A 323 -36.52 -3.29 -1.93
CA LYS A 323 -37.44 -3.44 -0.80
C LYS A 323 -37.85 -4.89 -0.57
N MET A 324 -38.04 -5.70 -1.64
CA MET A 324 -38.32 -7.14 -1.54
C MET A 324 -37.13 -7.88 -0.91
N LEU A 325 -35.89 -7.53 -1.31
CA LEU A 325 -34.66 -8.06 -0.70
C LEU A 325 -34.58 -7.75 0.79
N GLU A 326 -34.85 -6.50 1.19
CA GLU A 326 -34.85 -6.07 2.60
C GLU A 326 -35.87 -6.82 3.44
N ARG A 327 -37.05 -7.11 2.86
CA ARG A 327 -38.14 -7.90 3.51
C ARG A 327 -37.86 -9.39 3.55
N LYS A 328 -36.94 -9.87 2.69
CA LYS A 328 -36.61 -11.30 2.55
C LYS A 328 -37.83 -12.13 2.18
N ASP A 329 -38.61 -11.68 1.19
CA ASP A 329 -39.81 -12.38 0.70
C ASP A 329 -39.46 -13.80 0.21
N ALA A 330 -40.40 -14.73 0.21
CA ALA A 330 -40.14 -16.12 -0.15
C ALA A 330 -39.57 -16.28 -1.57
N GLU A 331 -40.12 -15.52 -2.53
CA GLU A 331 -39.66 -15.46 -3.93
C GLU A 331 -38.19 -15.11 -4.09
N VAL A 332 -37.65 -14.32 -3.16
CA VAL A 332 -36.21 -13.94 -3.17
C VAL A 332 -35.32 -15.15 -2.91
N TRP A 333 -35.77 -16.09 -2.07
CA TRP A 333 -35.02 -17.30 -1.77
C TRP A 333 -35.01 -18.28 -2.93
N ASP A 334 -36.13 -18.42 -3.63
CA ASP A 334 -36.24 -19.29 -4.81
C ASP A 334 -35.36 -18.76 -5.95
N ILE A 335 -35.39 -17.45 -6.16
CA ILE A 335 -34.52 -16.79 -7.16
C ILE A 335 -33.06 -16.88 -6.75
N LEU A 336 -32.71 -16.74 -5.47
CA LEU A 336 -31.35 -16.91 -5.00
C LEU A 336 -30.84 -18.33 -5.32
N GLU A 337 -31.62 -19.36 -5.10
CA GLU A 337 -31.23 -20.74 -5.42
C GLU A 337 -30.99 -20.92 -6.93
N GLU A 338 -31.86 -20.34 -7.77
CA GLU A 338 -31.68 -20.34 -9.22
C GLU A 338 -30.41 -19.63 -9.66
N VAL A 339 -30.14 -18.45 -9.11
CA VAL A 339 -28.99 -17.60 -9.49
C VAL A 339 -27.66 -18.20 -9.05
N ILE A 340 -27.63 -18.91 -7.94
CA ILE A 340 -26.40 -19.56 -7.42
C ILE A 340 -25.98 -20.73 -8.31
N HIS A 341 -26.92 -21.38 -8.98
CA HIS A 341 -26.62 -22.51 -9.84
C HIS A 341 -25.66 -22.08 -10.98
N ASN A 342 -24.56 -22.79 -11.13
CA ASN A 342 -23.50 -22.50 -12.12
C ASN A 342 -22.78 -21.14 -11.96
N HIS A 343 -22.92 -20.48 -10.81
CA HIS A 343 -22.21 -19.25 -10.52
C HIS A 343 -21.21 -19.48 -9.37
N PRO A 344 -19.94 -19.79 -9.65
CA PRO A 344 -18.97 -20.16 -8.64
C PRO A 344 -18.60 -18.97 -7.76
N VAL A 345 -18.13 -19.27 -6.55
CA VAL A 345 -17.50 -18.32 -5.65
C VAL A 345 -16.02 -18.67 -5.45
N LEU A 346 -15.20 -17.68 -5.19
CA LEU A 346 -13.79 -17.86 -4.84
C LEU A 346 -13.64 -17.82 -3.33
N LEU A 347 -13.04 -18.85 -2.74
CA LEU A 347 -12.64 -18.87 -1.34
C LEU A 347 -11.15 -18.61 -1.21
N ASN A 348 -10.79 -17.75 -0.25
CA ASN A 348 -9.42 -17.40 0.06
C ASN A 348 -9.15 -17.48 1.56
N ARG A 349 -8.01 -18.08 1.94
CA ARG A 349 -7.48 -18.03 3.31
C ARG A 349 -6.18 -17.24 3.35
N ALA A 350 -6.09 -16.28 4.24
CA ALA A 350 -4.84 -15.56 4.52
C ALA A 350 -3.99 -16.33 5.56
N PRO A 351 -2.65 -16.42 5.37
CA PRO A 351 -1.87 -15.85 4.28
C PRO A 351 -1.93 -16.69 3.01
N THR A 352 -2.05 -16.06 1.85
CA THR A 352 -2.03 -16.74 0.54
C THR A 352 -0.58 -16.96 0.11
N LEU A 353 -0.06 -18.15 0.38
CA LEU A 353 1.35 -18.50 0.11
C LEU A 353 1.58 -19.03 -1.32
N HIS A 354 0.58 -19.64 -1.91
CA HIS A 354 0.62 -20.26 -3.24
C HIS A 354 -0.76 -20.21 -3.90
N ARG A 355 -0.87 -20.55 -5.16
CA ARG A 355 -2.10 -20.43 -5.93
C ARG A 355 -3.28 -21.23 -5.37
N MET A 356 -3.03 -22.34 -4.64
CA MET A 356 -4.08 -23.14 -4.00
C MET A 356 -4.72 -22.46 -2.78
N GLY A 357 -4.18 -21.33 -2.31
CA GLY A 357 -4.80 -20.48 -1.29
C GLY A 357 -6.02 -19.71 -1.79
N ILE A 358 -6.31 -19.75 -3.11
CA ILE A 358 -7.52 -19.24 -3.73
C ILE A 358 -8.07 -20.31 -4.66
N GLN A 359 -9.25 -20.83 -4.37
CA GLN A 359 -9.92 -21.85 -5.19
C GLN A 359 -11.36 -21.49 -5.42
N ALA A 360 -11.92 -21.91 -6.56
CA ALA A 360 -13.32 -21.76 -6.89
C ALA A 360 -14.14 -22.95 -6.43
N PHE A 361 -15.35 -22.67 -5.98
CA PHE A 361 -16.33 -23.66 -5.56
C PHE A 361 -17.71 -23.29 -6.06
N GLU A 362 -18.54 -24.29 -6.31
CA GLU A 362 -19.98 -24.11 -6.48
C GLU A 362 -20.65 -23.99 -5.11
N PRO A 363 -21.33 -22.87 -4.81
CA PRO A 363 -21.94 -22.70 -3.51
C PRO A 363 -23.20 -23.50 -3.36
N VAL A 364 -23.38 -24.10 -2.18
CA VAL A 364 -24.60 -24.71 -1.71
C VAL A 364 -25.10 -23.93 -0.50
N LEU A 365 -26.39 -23.55 -0.49
CA LEU A 365 -26.93 -22.78 0.61
C LEU A 365 -27.00 -23.61 1.89
N VAL A 366 -26.51 -23.03 2.97
CA VAL A 366 -26.53 -23.65 4.29
C VAL A 366 -27.08 -22.68 5.33
N GLU A 367 -27.72 -23.23 6.35
CA GLU A 367 -28.17 -22.49 7.50
C GLU A 367 -27.01 -22.15 8.42
N GLY A 368 -27.19 -21.10 9.22
CA GLY A 368 -26.13 -20.60 10.14
C GLY A 368 -25.32 -19.46 9.54
N ASN A 369 -24.16 -19.20 10.12
CA ASN A 369 -23.28 -18.08 9.74
C ASN A 369 -21.87 -18.55 9.30
N ALA A 370 -21.55 -19.83 9.41
CA ALA A 370 -20.26 -20.40 9.08
C ALA A 370 -20.25 -21.01 7.66
N ILE A 371 -19.13 -20.85 6.97
CA ILE A 371 -18.89 -21.46 5.67
C ILE A 371 -18.52 -22.92 5.89
N LYS A 372 -19.17 -23.84 5.17
CA LYS A 372 -18.80 -25.26 5.18
C LYS A 372 -17.78 -25.54 4.09
N LEU A 373 -16.70 -26.20 4.46
CA LEU A 373 -15.60 -26.54 3.56
C LEU A 373 -15.36 -28.04 3.56
N HIS A 374 -15.08 -28.58 2.37
CA HIS A 374 -14.75 -30.00 2.23
C HIS A 374 -13.39 -30.28 2.90
N PRO A 375 -13.26 -31.32 3.74
CA PRO A 375 -12.01 -31.56 4.50
C PRO A 375 -10.77 -31.80 3.62
N LEU A 376 -10.91 -32.38 2.45
CA LEU A 376 -9.78 -32.68 1.56
C LEU A 376 -9.12 -31.43 0.96
N VAL A 377 -9.82 -30.31 0.84
CA VAL A 377 -9.24 -29.05 0.32
C VAL A 377 -8.48 -28.25 1.37
N CYS A 378 -8.64 -28.59 2.65
CA CYS A 378 -7.98 -27.89 3.76
C CYS A 378 -6.46 -27.87 3.63
N LYS A 379 -5.87 -28.94 3.12
CA LYS A 379 -4.42 -29.03 2.87
C LYS A 379 -3.94 -27.99 1.87
N GLY A 380 -4.70 -27.73 0.82
CA GLY A 380 -4.38 -26.69 -0.18
C GLY A 380 -4.44 -25.27 0.40
N PHE A 381 -5.40 -25.01 1.29
CA PHE A 381 -5.54 -23.74 1.99
C PHE A 381 -4.62 -23.62 3.22
N ASN A 382 -4.00 -24.70 3.66
CA ASN A 382 -3.36 -24.81 4.97
C ASN A 382 -4.33 -24.35 6.09
N ALA A 383 -5.60 -24.81 6.01
CA ALA A 383 -6.68 -24.42 6.89
C ALA A 383 -7.00 -25.54 7.89
N ASP A 384 -7.36 -25.15 9.09
CA ASP A 384 -7.94 -26.00 10.12
C ASP A 384 -9.26 -25.42 10.64
N PHE A 385 -9.99 -26.16 11.45
CA PHE A 385 -11.31 -25.78 11.95
C PHE A 385 -11.27 -25.32 13.42
N ASP A 386 -10.17 -24.75 13.86
CA ASP A 386 -9.96 -24.24 15.22
C ASP A 386 -10.45 -22.80 15.43
N GLY A 387 -11.09 -22.20 14.43
CA GLY A 387 -11.57 -20.80 14.42
C GLY A 387 -11.07 -20.02 13.22
N ASP A 388 -10.44 -20.67 12.26
CA ASP A 388 -10.01 -20.04 11.02
C ASP A 388 -11.18 -19.40 10.25
N GLN A 389 -10.85 -18.28 9.59
CA GLN A 389 -11.79 -17.56 8.74
C GLN A 389 -11.32 -17.58 7.30
N MET A 390 -12.27 -17.60 6.38
CA MET A 390 -12.01 -17.46 4.96
C MET A 390 -12.79 -16.28 4.37
N ALA A 391 -12.19 -15.64 3.37
CA ALA A 391 -12.86 -14.65 2.54
C ALA A 391 -13.54 -15.32 1.37
N VAL A 392 -14.72 -14.81 1.02
CA VAL A 392 -15.52 -15.21 -0.15
C VAL A 392 -15.54 -14.04 -1.13
N HIS A 393 -15.30 -14.31 -2.40
CA HIS A 393 -15.37 -13.32 -3.47
C HIS A 393 -16.27 -13.84 -4.60
N LEU A 394 -17.09 -12.95 -5.16
CA LEU A 394 -17.99 -13.29 -6.25
C LEU A 394 -17.45 -12.76 -7.58
N PRO A 395 -17.17 -13.61 -8.58
CA PRO A 395 -16.90 -13.20 -9.95
C PRO A 395 -18.14 -12.53 -10.56
N LEU A 396 -18.02 -11.32 -11.08
CA LEU A 396 -19.15 -10.55 -11.60
C LEU A 396 -19.35 -10.71 -13.10
N SER A 397 -18.24 -10.69 -13.88
CA SER A 397 -18.30 -10.83 -15.33
C SER A 397 -18.37 -12.30 -15.76
N ILE A 398 -18.92 -12.54 -16.95
CA ILE A 398 -19.03 -13.89 -17.52
C ILE A 398 -17.61 -14.46 -17.75
N GLU A 399 -16.67 -13.64 -18.21
CA GLU A 399 -15.28 -14.03 -18.43
C GLU A 399 -14.63 -14.52 -17.12
N ALA A 400 -14.84 -13.78 -16.02
CA ALA A 400 -14.32 -14.16 -14.71
C ALA A 400 -14.96 -15.45 -14.18
N GLN A 401 -16.25 -15.68 -14.46
CA GLN A 401 -16.93 -16.93 -14.10
C GLN A 401 -16.37 -18.13 -14.90
N VAL A 402 -16.11 -17.94 -16.19
CA VAL A 402 -15.49 -18.98 -17.03
C VAL A 402 -14.07 -19.30 -16.54
N GLU A 403 -13.27 -18.30 -16.22
CA GLU A 403 -11.93 -18.51 -15.65
C GLU A 403 -12.01 -19.25 -14.29
N ALA A 404 -12.97 -18.89 -13.45
CA ALA A 404 -13.19 -19.58 -12.17
C ALA A 404 -13.52 -21.06 -12.37
N HIS A 405 -14.40 -21.39 -13.32
CA HIS A 405 -14.77 -22.78 -13.62
C HIS A 405 -13.64 -23.57 -14.26
N THR A 406 -12.90 -23.00 -15.19
CA THR A 406 -11.90 -23.75 -15.98
C THR A 406 -10.56 -23.85 -15.27
N LEU A 407 -10.09 -22.76 -14.65
CA LEU A 407 -8.73 -22.69 -14.09
C LEU A 407 -8.69 -22.84 -12.57
N MET A 408 -9.72 -22.37 -11.85
CA MET A 408 -9.66 -22.21 -10.40
C MET A 408 -10.50 -23.22 -9.63
N LEU A 409 -11.35 -24.02 -10.27
CA LEU A 409 -12.19 -24.99 -9.60
C LEU A 409 -11.31 -26.01 -8.83
N ALA A 410 -11.71 -26.36 -7.62
CA ALA A 410 -10.93 -27.26 -6.75
C ALA A 410 -10.63 -28.61 -7.42
N THR A 411 -11.54 -29.15 -8.21
CA THR A 411 -11.37 -30.39 -8.97
C THR A 411 -10.31 -30.32 -10.06
N ASN A 412 -10.01 -29.13 -10.57
CA ASN A 412 -9.01 -28.92 -11.62
C ASN A 412 -7.60 -28.67 -11.04
N ASN A 413 -7.50 -28.50 -9.72
CA ASN A 413 -6.24 -28.18 -9.01
C ASN A 413 -5.85 -29.27 -8.01
N ILE A 414 -5.80 -30.53 -8.46
CA ILE A 414 -5.48 -31.68 -7.62
C ILE A 414 -3.97 -31.80 -7.36
N PHE A 415 -3.14 -31.43 -8.37
CA PHE A 415 -1.70 -31.60 -8.31
C PHE A 415 -0.96 -30.30 -8.01
N SER A 416 0.11 -30.40 -7.22
CA SER A 416 0.99 -29.27 -6.94
C SER A 416 1.81 -28.88 -8.18
N PRO A 417 1.86 -27.58 -8.53
CA PRO A 417 2.71 -27.12 -9.64
C PRO A 417 4.22 -27.20 -9.33
N SER A 418 4.62 -27.34 -8.06
CA SER A 418 6.02 -27.38 -7.66
C SER A 418 6.70 -28.72 -7.92
N ASN A 419 6.00 -29.82 -7.65
CA ASN A 419 6.56 -31.18 -7.68
C ASN A 419 5.63 -32.23 -8.29
N GLY A 420 4.43 -31.85 -8.76
CA GLY A 420 3.47 -32.79 -9.34
C GLY A 420 2.81 -33.75 -8.34
N ALA A 421 3.09 -33.62 -7.05
CA ALA A 421 2.45 -34.45 -6.02
C ALA A 421 0.98 -34.03 -5.79
N PRO A 422 0.08 -34.99 -5.45
CA PRO A 422 -1.30 -34.68 -5.15
C PRO A 422 -1.39 -33.83 -3.85
N ILE A 423 -2.08 -32.69 -3.92
CA ILE A 423 -2.37 -31.86 -2.76
C ILE A 423 -3.63 -32.38 -2.05
N ILE A 424 -4.62 -32.81 -2.84
CA ILE A 424 -5.86 -33.39 -2.34
C ILE A 424 -5.56 -34.85 -1.95
N SER A 425 -5.31 -35.04 -0.67
CA SER A 425 -5.02 -36.35 -0.09
C SER A 425 -5.64 -36.45 1.30
N PRO A 426 -6.04 -37.66 1.76
CA PRO A 426 -6.51 -37.82 3.13
C PRO A 426 -5.53 -37.23 4.16
N SER A 427 -6.06 -36.51 5.12
CA SER A 427 -5.31 -35.94 6.24
C SER A 427 -5.33 -36.89 7.44
N GLN A 428 -4.59 -36.54 8.48
CA GLN A 428 -4.35 -37.35 9.69
C GLN A 428 -5.62 -38.02 10.24
N ASP A 429 -6.68 -37.28 10.45
CA ASP A 429 -7.95 -37.78 11.05
C ASP A 429 -8.68 -38.76 10.12
N VAL A 430 -8.65 -38.49 8.79
CA VAL A 430 -9.27 -39.39 7.81
C VAL A 430 -8.49 -40.71 7.74
N VAL A 431 -7.14 -40.64 7.77
CA VAL A 431 -6.28 -41.84 7.78
C VAL A 431 -6.48 -42.68 9.04
N MET A 432 -6.55 -42.01 10.20
CA MET A 432 -6.87 -42.66 11.49
C MET A 432 -8.25 -43.30 11.47
N GLY A 433 -9.26 -42.58 10.93
CA GLY A 433 -10.62 -43.10 10.80
C GLY A 433 -10.70 -44.33 9.88
N CYS A 434 -10.00 -44.29 8.72
CA CYS A 434 -9.90 -45.43 7.81
C CYS A 434 -9.21 -46.63 8.47
N TYR A 435 -8.12 -46.37 9.21
CA TYR A 435 -7.43 -47.42 9.96
C TYR A 435 -8.37 -48.05 10.99
N TYR A 436 -9.08 -47.24 11.79
CA TYR A 436 -10.03 -47.74 12.77
C TYR A 436 -11.16 -48.57 12.13
N LEU A 437 -11.75 -48.11 11.00
CA LEU A 437 -12.80 -48.83 10.30
C LEU A 437 -12.34 -50.16 9.71
N THR A 438 -11.09 -50.27 9.31
CA THR A 438 -10.53 -51.50 8.71
C THR A 438 -9.85 -52.42 9.70
N MET A 439 -9.72 -51.99 10.96
CA MET A 439 -9.10 -52.81 11.99
C MET A 439 -10.03 -53.95 12.43
N SER A 440 -9.51 -55.16 12.52
CA SER A 440 -10.20 -56.30 13.12
C SER A 440 -9.88 -56.43 14.60
N MET A 441 -10.86 -56.73 15.42
CA MET A 441 -10.73 -56.96 16.86
C MET A 441 -11.31 -58.32 17.23
N ALA A 442 -10.48 -59.13 17.89
CA ALA A 442 -10.88 -60.42 18.42
C ALA A 442 -11.86 -60.25 19.61
N GLY A 443 -12.81 -61.16 19.76
CA GLY A 443 -13.78 -61.15 20.84
C GLY A 443 -14.99 -60.23 20.61
N ARG A 444 -15.14 -59.67 19.41
CA ARG A 444 -16.27 -58.84 19.07
C ARG A 444 -17.55 -59.65 18.75
N ARG A 445 -18.75 -59.04 18.97
CA ARG A 445 -20.04 -59.68 18.69
C ARG A 445 -20.15 -60.10 17.26
N GLY A 446 -20.46 -61.37 16.99
CA GLY A 446 -20.62 -61.93 15.67
C GLY A 446 -19.32 -62.48 15.06
N GLU A 447 -18.23 -62.59 15.83
CA GLU A 447 -16.99 -63.20 15.34
C GLU A 447 -17.21 -64.67 14.92
N GLY A 448 -16.65 -65.03 13.75
CA GLY A 448 -16.74 -66.34 13.19
C GLY A 448 -18.05 -66.68 12.47
N MET A 449 -19.05 -65.80 12.43
CA MET A 449 -20.28 -66.00 11.70
C MET A 449 -20.07 -66.12 10.20
N VAL A 450 -20.86 -66.94 9.54
CA VAL A 450 -20.79 -67.23 8.09
C VAL A 450 -22.05 -66.69 7.43
N PHE A 451 -21.92 -65.89 6.38
CA PHE A 451 -23.00 -65.29 5.64
C PHE A 451 -22.94 -65.66 4.14
N ARG A 452 -24.13 -65.70 3.51
CA ARG A 452 -24.23 -66.08 2.07
C ARG A 452 -24.01 -64.87 1.15
N SER A 453 -24.25 -63.65 1.63
CA SER A 453 -24.13 -62.42 0.83
C SER A 453 -23.82 -61.24 1.71
N PHE A 454 -23.35 -60.13 1.09
CA PHE A 454 -23.12 -58.86 1.79
C PHE A 454 -24.47 -58.25 2.32
N ALA A 455 -25.58 -58.42 1.63
CA ALA A 455 -26.88 -57.96 2.12
C ALA A 455 -27.29 -58.63 3.43
N GLU A 456 -26.97 -59.90 3.62
CA GLU A 456 -27.21 -60.61 4.87
C GLU A 456 -26.32 -60.08 6.00
N VAL A 457 -25.09 -59.68 5.70
CA VAL A 457 -24.19 -58.99 6.68
C VAL A 457 -24.75 -57.65 7.09
N GLU A 458 -25.19 -56.82 6.13
CA GLU A 458 -25.80 -55.52 6.42
C GLU A 458 -27.05 -55.64 7.31
N MET A 459 -27.89 -56.62 7.03
CA MET A 459 -29.05 -56.91 7.85
C MET A 459 -28.66 -57.36 9.28
N ALA A 460 -27.66 -58.25 9.39
CA ALA A 460 -27.19 -58.72 10.69
C ALA A 460 -26.51 -57.59 11.50
N HIS A 461 -25.79 -56.69 10.81
CA HIS A 461 -25.22 -55.50 11.43
C HIS A 461 -26.28 -54.52 11.89
N SER A 462 -27.29 -54.23 11.07
CA SER A 462 -28.42 -53.36 11.40
C SER A 462 -29.20 -53.89 12.60
N LEU A 463 -29.31 -55.21 12.76
CA LEU A 463 -29.90 -55.87 13.93
C LEU A 463 -29.01 -55.96 15.15
N GLY A 464 -27.78 -55.40 15.06
CA GLY A 464 -26.79 -55.41 16.14
C GLY A 464 -26.23 -56.79 16.48
N LYS A 465 -26.35 -57.79 15.60
CA LYS A 465 -25.81 -59.13 15.78
C LYS A 465 -24.35 -59.25 15.45
N VAL A 466 -23.84 -58.36 14.58
CA VAL A 466 -22.44 -58.30 14.12
C VAL A 466 -21.89 -56.90 14.37
N ASP A 467 -20.71 -56.83 14.98
CA ASP A 467 -19.94 -55.62 15.17
C ASP A 467 -19.12 -55.28 13.91
N THR A 468 -18.90 -54.02 13.63
CA THR A 468 -18.10 -53.54 12.48
C THR A 468 -16.71 -54.12 12.43
N HIS A 469 -16.10 -54.42 13.60
CA HIS A 469 -14.74 -54.94 13.74
C HIS A 469 -14.63 -56.47 13.89
N ALA A 470 -15.78 -57.17 13.79
CA ALA A 470 -15.81 -58.63 13.93
C ALA A 470 -15.32 -59.33 12.66
N ILE A 471 -14.50 -60.36 12.83
CA ILE A 471 -14.01 -61.18 11.74
C ILE A 471 -15.15 -62.17 11.34
N ILE A 472 -15.67 -62.00 10.14
CA ILE A 472 -16.75 -62.83 9.58
C ILE A 472 -16.28 -63.53 8.29
N LYS A 473 -17.03 -64.59 7.90
CA LYS A 473 -16.83 -65.25 6.61
C LYS A 473 -18.02 -64.99 5.70
N VAL A 474 -17.77 -64.46 4.50
CA VAL A 474 -18.82 -64.21 3.50
C VAL A 474 -18.50 -65.00 2.25
N LYS A 475 -19.50 -65.65 1.71
CA LYS A 475 -19.37 -66.34 0.44
C LYS A 475 -19.42 -65.31 -0.68
N LEU A 476 -18.33 -65.17 -1.46
CA LEU A 476 -18.22 -64.30 -2.63
C LEU A 476 -18.86 -64.93 -3.86
#